data_e26c0901d37e38cae7d16f8da91baf12
#
_entry.id   e26c0901d37e38cae7d16f8da91baf12
#
_cell.length_a   1.000
_cell.length_b   1.000
_cell.length_c   1.000
_cell.angle_alpha   90.00
_cell.angle_beta   90.00
_cell.angle_gamma   90.00
#
_symmetry.space_group_name_H-M   'P 1'
#
loop_
_entity.id
_entity.type
_entity.pdbx_description
1 polymer ?
#
loop_
_entity_poly.entity_id
_entity_poly.type
_entity_poly.pdbx_seq_one_letter_code
_entity_poly.pdbx_strand_id
1 'polypeptide(L)'
;QSFLFTKTIKDLPKDESSYNAQILIQGGFIDKLGAGIYTFLPLGLRVLNKINNIIREEMERVGGQEILMPALTPKDIWQKTDRWDNFDALFKLLGSDNKEYALGATHEEVVTPLAQNFTHSWRDLPLSIFQIQTKFRNEKRAKAGLIRGREFLMKDLYSFHSSEEDLNQYYEQLIKAYFKIFERLGLKDITYLTYASGGAFS
;
A
#
# COMPACT_ATOMS: atom_id res chain seq x y z
N GLN A 1 5.18 -3.42 30.44
CA GLN A 1 6.01 -4.28 29.57
C GLN A 1 5.94 -5.75 29.95
N SER A 2 5.86 -6.10 31.22
CA SER A 2 5.82 -7.50 31.72
C SER A 2 4.64 -8.33 31.18
N PHE A 3 3.56 -7.70 30.73
CA PHE A 3 2.36 -8.35 30.16
C PHE A 3 2.30 -8.33 28.64
N LEU A 4 3.31 -7.80 27.95
CA LEU A 4 3.36 -7.86 26.51
C LEU A 4 3.59 -9.30 26.03
N PHE A 5 2.86 -9.70 25.00
CA PHE A 5 2.99 -11.02 24.36
C PHE A 5 4.43 -11.31 23.90
N THR A 6 5.17 -10.28 23.48
CA THR A 6 6.48 -10.41 22.88
C THR A 6 7.60 -9.94 23.81
N LYS A 7 8.78 -10.54 23.62
CA LYS A 7 10.02 -10.19 24.32
C LYS A 7 11.09 -9.82 23.32
N THR A 8 12.03 -9.00 23.74
CA THR A 8 13.28 -8.76 22.98
C THR A 8 14.17 -9.99 23.01
N ILE A 9 14.92 -10.22 21.96
CA ILE A 9 15.94 -11.28 21.88
C ILE A 9 17.34 -10.66 21.90
N LYS A 10 18.30 -11.41 22.45
CA LYS A 10 19.67 -10.90 22.61
C LYS A 10 20.43 -10.88 21.29
N ASP A 11 20.32 -11.96 20.53
CA ASP A 11 21.08 -12.15 19.29
C ASP A 11 20.23 -11.76 18.07
N LEU A 12 20.89 -11.30 17.01
CA LEU A 12 20.24 -11.03 15.74
C LEU A 12 19.81 -12.36 15.08
N PRO A 13 18.62 -12.40 14.43
CA PRO A 13 18.17 -13.60 13.74
C PRO A 13 19.10 -13.95 12.57
N LYS A 14 19.56 -15.19 12.52
CA LYS A 14 20.54 -15.65 11.51
C LYS A 14 19.93 -15.89 10.13
N ASP A 15 18.61 -16.09 10.08
CA ASP A 15 17.83 -16.37 8.87
C ASP A 15 17.32 -15.10 8.18
N GLU A 16 17.67 -13.92 8.72
CA GLU A 16 17.31 -12.62 8.15
C GLU A 16 18.59 -11.83 7.83
N SER A 17 18.70 -11.43 6.55
CA SER A 17 19.87 -10.68 6.06
C SER A 17 19.67 -9.16 6.07
N SER A 18 18.43 -8.70 6.18
CA SER A 18 18.11 -7.28 6.14
C SER A 18 18.25 -6.66 7.54
N TYR A 19 19.13 -5.68 7.68
CA TYR A 19 19.41 -5.02 8.96
C TYR A 19 18.15 -4.43 9.61
N ASN A 20 17.25 -3.78 8.83
CA ASN A 20 16.01 -3.23 9.39
C ASN A 20 15.12 -4.33 9.99
N ALA A 21 14.95 -5.45 9.31
CA ALA A 21 14.17 -6.57 9.83
C ALA A 21 14.85 -7.23 11.03
N GLN A 22 16.18 -7.40 11.01
CA GLN A 22 16.93 -7.93 12.16
C GLN A 22 16.68 -7.13 13.43
N ILE A 23 16.80 -5.80 13.36
CA ILE A 23 16.60 -4.91 14.52
C ILE A 23 15.14 -4.92 14.98
N LEU A 24 14.18 -4.93 14.05
CA LEU A 24 12.76 -4.97 14.40
C LEU A 24 12.35 -6.31 15.04
N ILE A 25 12.90 -7.42 14.56
CA ILE A 25 12.71 -8.75 15.18
C ILE A 25 13.36 -8.76 16.57
N GLN A 26 14.61 -8.30 16.68
CA GLN A 26 15.32 -8.23 17.95
C GLN A 26 14.57 -7.41 19.00
N GLY A 27 13.99 -6.29 18.57
CA GLY A 27 13.18 -5.40 19.41
C GLY A 27 11.77 -5.91 19.74
N GLY A 28 11.33 -7.02 19.15
CA GLY A 28 9.98 -7.56 19.36
C GLY A 28 8.87 -6.73 18.68
N PHE A 29 9.19 -6.07 17.57
CA PHE A 29 8.23 -5.31 16.78
C PHE A 29 7.57 -6.16 15.70
N ILE A 30 8.33 -7.07 15.08
CA ILE A 30 7.85 -7.97 14.05
C ILE A 30 8.35 -9.39 14.29
N ASP A 31 7.70 -10.36 13.64
CA ASP A 31 8.14 -11.74 13.52
C ASP A 31 8.10 -12.17 12.07
N LYS A 32 9.07 -12.96 11.61
CA LYS A 32 9.21 -13.40 10.23
C LYS A 32 8.51 -14.75 10.03
N LEU A 33 7.44 -14.75 9.24
CA LEU A 33 6.79 -15.99 8.81
C LEU A 33 7.47 -16.60 7.57
N GLY A 34 7.95 -15.74 6.68
CA GLY A 34 8.62 -16.14 5.44
C GLY A 34 9.32 -14.96 4.77
N ALA A 35 10.00 -15.20 3.65
CA ALA A 35 10.68 -14.15 2.92
C ALA A 35 9.68 -13.09 2.41
N GLY A 36 9.75 -11.88 2.95
CA GLY A 36 8.85 -10.76 2.64
C GLY A 36 7.44 -10.91 3.23
N ILE A 37 7.28 -11.75 4.26
CA ILE A 37 6.01 -11.96 4.97
C ILE A 37 6.29 -11.87 6.46
N TYR A 38 5.70 -10.86 7.13
CA TYR A 38 5.99 -10.55 8.53
C TYR A 38 4.71 -10.35 9.33
N THR A 39 4.73 -10.84 10.55
CA THR A 39 3.71 -10.52 11.57
C THR A 39 4.11 -9.25 12.30
N PHE A 40 3.23 -8.28 12.40
CA PHE A 40 3.42 -7.13 13.28
C PHE A 40 3.00 -7.49 14.69
N LEU A 41 3.97 -7.52 15.59
CA LEU A 41 3.77 -7.79 17.02
C LEU A 41 3.18 -6.57 17.73
N PRO A 42 2.73 -6.64 18.98
CA PRO A 42 1.99 -5.54 19.62
C PRO A 42 2.64 -4.16 19.53
N LEU A 43 3.98 -4.07 19.70
CA LEU A 43 4.70 -2.79 19.56
C LEU A 43 4.76 -2.35 18.10
N GLY A 44 5.06 -3.26 17.19
CA GLY A 44 5.08 -2.97 15.75
C GLY A 44 3.72 -2.52 15.22
N LEU A 45 2.64 -3.20 15.63
CA LEU A 45 1.29 -2.82 15.25
C LEU A 45 0.89 -1.43 15.77
N ARG A 46 1.30 -1.07 17.00
CA ARG A 46 1.06 0.29 17.52
C ARG A 46 1.78 1.36 16.69
N VAL A 47 3.00 1.12 16.26
CA VAL A 47 3.74 2.04 15.38
C VAL A 47 3.06 2.13 14.02
N LEU A 48 2.73 0.99 13.41
CA LEU A 48 2.04 0.93 12.12
C LEU A 48 0.71 1.71 12.16
N ASN A 49 -0.09 1.53 13.20
CA ASN A 49 -1.37 2.25 13.35
C ASN A 49 -1.17 3.76 13.52
N LYS A 50 -0.13 4.21 14.22
CA LYS A 50 0.19 5.64 14.30
C LYS A 50 0.59 6.21 12.94
N ILE A 51 1.38 5.49 12.17
CA ILE A 51 1.76 5.89 10.80
C ILE A 51 0.51 5.98 9.92
N ASN A 52 -0.35 4.96 9.96
CA ASN A 52 -1.60 4.93 9.22
C ASN A 52 -2.51 6.10 9.56
N ASN A 53 -2.61 6.47 10.84
CA ASN A 53 -3.44 7.60 11.26
C ASN A 53 -2.88 8.94 10.73
N ILE A 54 -1.56 9.14 10.76
CA ILE A 54 -0.93 10.31 10.17
C ILE A 54 -1.24 10.40 8.66
N ILE A 55 -1.11 9.29 7.94
CA ILE A 55 -1.41 9.22 6.51
C ILE A 55 -2.89 9.51 6.26
N ARG A 56 -3.79 8.89 7.01
CA ARG A 56 -5.26 9.06 6.89
C ARG A 56 -5.64 10.52 7.02
N GLU A 57 -5.18 11.17 8.09
CA GLU A 57 -5.48 12.58 8.36
C GLU A 57 -5.00 13.52 7.24
N GLU A 58 -3.83 13.26 6.65
CA GLU A 58 -3.34 14.10 5.54
C GLU A 58 -4.09 13.80 4.22
N MET A 59 -4.53 12.55 3.98
CA MET A 59 -5.37 12.23 2.82
C MET A 59 -6.77 12.84 2.93
N GLU A 60 -7.37 12.82 4.12
CA GLU A 60 -8.66 13.48 4.39
C GLU A 60 -8.56 15.02 4.22
N ARG A 61 -7.45 15.63 4.65
CA ARG A 61 -7.23 17.08 4.49
C ARG A 61 -7.21 17.54 3.03
N VAL A 62 -6.78 16.70 2.12
CA VAL A 62 -6.81 17.01 0.68
C VAL A 62 -8.09 16.54 0.00
N GLY A 63 -9.14 16.26 0.79
CA GLY A 63 -10.46 15.89 0.30
C GLY A 63 -10.62 14.42 -0.11
N GLY A 64 -9.66 13.57 0.20
CA GLY A 64 -9.78 12.12 -0.02
C GLY A 64 -10.83 11.49 0.90
N GLN A 65 -11.65 10.61 0.36
CA GLN A 65 -12.64 9.82 1.09
C GLN A 65 -12.14 8.39 1.26
N GLU A 66 -12.07 7.89 2.51
CA GLU A 66 -11.59 6.53 2.76
C GLU A 66 -12.63 5.49 2.38
N ILE A 67 -12.22 4.48 1.62
CA ILE A 67 -13.01 3.30 1.31
C ILE A 67 -12.16 2.04 1.59
N LEU A 68 -12.77 0.87 1.53
CA LEU A 68 -12.07 -0.41 1.59
C LEU A 68 -12.52 -1.28 0.43
N MET A 69 -11.61 -1.55 -0.50
CA MET A 69 -11.84 -2.39 -1.66
C MET A 69 -11.45 -3.85 -1.37
N PRO A 70 -12.03 -4.85 -2.09
CA PRO A 70 -11.67 -6.25 -1.91
C PRO A 70 -10.20 -6.53 -2.22
N ALA A 71 -9.54 -7.36 -1.40
CA ALA A 71 -8.21 -7.87 -1.70
C ALA A 71 -8.24 -9.03 -2.71
N LEU A 72 -9.35 -9.80 -2.75
CA LEU A 72 -9.57 -10.86 -3.72
C LEU A 72 -10.29 -10.29 -4.94
N THR A 73 -9.69 -10.41 -6.11
CA THR A 73 -10.15 -9.80 -7.35
C THR A 73 -10.31 -10.83 -8.45
N PRO A 74 -11.42 -10.82 -9.22
CA PRO A 74 -11.63 -11.78 -10.29
C PRO A 74 -10.72 -11.51 -11.50
N LYS A 75 -10.43 -12.55 -12.27
CA LYS A 75 -9.52 -12.52 -13.43
C LYS A 75 -9.93 -11.50 -14.50
N ASP A 76 -11.22 -11.39 -14.76
CA ASP A 76 -11.77 -10.61 -15.87
C ASP A 76 -11.42 -9.11 -15.80
N ILE A 77 -11.33 -8.55 -14.60
CA ILE A 77 -10.93 -7.15 -14.45
C ILE A 77 -9.45 -6.93 -14.87
N TRP A 78 -8.57 -7.87 -14.58
CA TRP A 78 -7.16 -7.85 -14.97
C TRP A 78 -6.95 -8.10 -16.47
N GLN A 79 -7.85 -8.89 -17.09
CA GLN A 79 -7.83 -9.10 -18.53
C GLN A 79 -8.20 -7.84 -19.32
N LYS A 80 -9.09 -6.99 -18.79
CA LYS A 80 -9.47 -5.71 -19.42
C LYS A 80 -8.30 -4.74 -19.60
N THR A 81 -7.27 -4.86 -18.79
CA THR A 81 -6.05 -4.03 -18.80
C THR A 81 -4.83 -4.77 -19.31
N ASP A 82 -5.00 -5.98 -19.86
CA ASP A 82 -3.94 -6.90 -20.28
C ASP A 82 -2.93 -7.25 -19.16
N ARG A 83 -3.26 -6.93 -17.91
CA ARG A 83 -2.36 -7.19 -16.76
C ARG A 83 -2.42 -8.63 -16.25
N TRP A 84 -3.45 -9.41 -16.62
CA TRP A 84 -3.50 -10.81 -16.17
C TRP A 84 -2.27 -11.60 -16.60
N ASP A 85 -1.83 -11.47 -17.82
CA ASP A 85 -0.69 -12.22 -18.37
C ASP A 85 0.62 -11.43 -18.34
N ASN A 86 0.54 -10.11 -18.39
CA ASN A 86 1.71 -9.22 -18.51
C ASN A 86 2.17 -8.61 -17.18
N PHE A 87 1.51 -8.90 -16.06
CA PHE A 87 1.89 -8.36 -14.76
C PHE A 87 2.43 -9.46 -13.83
N ASP A 88 3.73 -9.65 -13.85
CA ASP A 88 4.46 -10.69 -13.09
C ASP A 88 4.23 -10.66 -11.56
N ALA A 89 3.74 -9.54 -11.03
CA ALA A 89 3.56 -9.38 -9.60
C ALA A 89 2.23 -9.94 -9.06
N LEU A 90 1.37 -10.52 -9.90
CA LEU A 90 0.11 -11.11 -9.44
C LEU A 90 0.29 -12.46 -8.75
N PHE A 91 -0.31 -12.61 -7.56
CA PHE A 91 -0.63 -13.91 -7.02
C PHE A 91 -1.95 -14.40 -7.63
N LYS A 92 -1.88 -15.37 -8.53
CA LYS A 92 -3.05 -15.98 -9.18
C LYS A 92 -3.52 -17.19 -8.39
N LEU A 93 -4.83 -17.34 -8.24
CA LEU A 93 -5.48 -18.34 -7.41
C LEU A 93 -6.61 -19.00 -8.21
N LEU A 94 -6.84 -20.30 -7.95
CA LEU A 94 -8.02 -21.02 -8.45
C LEU A 94 -9.00 -21.18 -7.28
N GLY A 95 -10.22 -20.67 -7.43
CA GLY A 95 -11.28 -20.84 -6.45
C GLY A 95 -11.91 -22.23 -6.50
N SER A 96 -12.63 -22.61 -5.46
CA SER A 96 -13.38 -23.85 -5.41
C SER A 96 -14.56 -23.91 -6.41
N ASP A 97 -14.95 -22.74 -6.93
CA ASP A 97 -15.93 -22.54 -8.01
C ASP A 97 -15.33 -22.70 -9.42
N ASN A 98 -14.08 -23.17 -9.52
CA ASN A 98 -13.27 -23.26 -10.73
C ASN A 98 -13.04 -21.93 -11.47
N LYS A 99 -13.22 -20.77 -10.78
CA LYS A 99 -12.88 -19.46 -11.32
C LYS A 99 -11.50 -19.03 -10.87
N GLU A 100 -10.85 -18.25 -11.72
CA GLU A 100 -9.53 -17.69 -11.41
C GLU A 100 -9.66 -16.31 -10.79
N TYR A 101 -8.83 -16.08 -9.80
CA TYR A 101 -8.75 -14.85 -9.02
C TYR A 101 -7.29 -14.39 -8.90
N ALA A 102 -7.09 -13.15 -8.49
CA ALA A 102 -5.80 -12.65 -8.04
C ALA A 102 -5.93 -11.96 -6.68
N LEU A 103 -4.84 -11.95 -5.91
CA LEU A 103 -4.72 -11.06 -4.76
C LEU A 103 -4.30 -9.67 -5.24
N GLY A 104 -4.93 -8.64 -4.70
CA GLY A 104 -4.73 -7.25 -5.11
C GLY A 104 -3.28 -6.77 -4.94
N ALA A 105 -2.57 -6.63 -6.05
CA ALA A 105 -1.24 -6.01 -6.10
C ALA A 105 -1.33 -4.48 -6.23
N THR A 106 -2.41 -4.01 -6.81
CA THR A 106 -2.87 -2.62 -6.99
C THR A 106 -4.38 -2.63 -7.21
N HIS A 107 -5.06 -1.49 -7.29
CA HIS A 107 -6.54 -1.47 -7.34
C HIS A 107 -7.12 -0.58 -8.44
N GLU A 108 -6.35 -0.20 -9.46
CA GLU A 108 -6.87 0.57 -10.61
C GLU A 108 -8.03 -0.16 -11.29
N GLU A 109 -7.92 -1.48 -11.45
CA GLU A 109 -8.93 -2.34 -12.07
C GLU A 109 -10.24 -2.43 -11.27
N VAL A 110 -10.17 -2.13 -9.97
CA VAL A 110 -11.34 -2.11 -9.07
C VAL A 110 -11.92 -0.71 -8.96
N VAL A 111 -11.07 0.28 -8.72
CA VAL A 111 -11.51 1.65 -8.40
C VAL A 111 -12.08 2.38 -9.60
N THR A 112 -11.57 2.12 -10.82
CA THR A 112 -12.04 2.81 -12.02
C THR A 112 -13.48 2.45 -12.37
N PRO A 113 -13.88 1.16 -12.44
CA PRO A 113 -15.30 0.80 -12.60
C PRO A 113 -16.16 1.26 -11.42
N LEU A 114 -15.62 1.22 -10.20
CA LEU A 114 -16.35 1.72 -9.03
C LEU A 114 -16.67 3.21 -9.17
N ALA A 115 -15.69 4.04 -9.50
CA ALA A 115 -15.89 5.46 -9.71
C ALA A 115 -16.89 5.73 -10.84
N GLN A 116 -16.80 4.97 -11.94
CA GLN A 116 -17.74 5.07 -13.07
C GLN A 116 -19.19 4.80 -12.64
N ASN A 117 -19.42 3.87 -11.72
CA ASN A 117 -20.77 3.55 -11.24
C ASN A 117 -21.42 4.68 -10.43
N PHE A 118 -20.62 5.59 -9.85
CA PHE A 118 -21.09 6.68 -8.99
C PHE A 118 -20.86 8.07 -9.60
N THR A 119 -20.22 8.16 -10.77
CA THR A 119 -20.01 9.42 -11.49
C THR A 119 -20.94 9.45 -12.71
N HIS A 120 -22.02 10.20 -12.61
CA HIS A 120 -23.05 10.28 -13.69
C HIS A 120 -22.92 11.55 -14.51
N SER A 121 -22.16 12.53 -14.02
CA SER A 121 -22.02 13.85 -14.62
C SER A 121 -20.65 14.43 -14.31
N TRP A 122 -20.16 15.35 -15.15
CA TRP A 122 -18.95 16.13 -14.87
C TRP A 122 -19.04 16.93 -13.56
N ARG A 123 -20.26 17.19 -13.07
CA ARG A 123 -20.50 17.89 -11.79
C ARG A 123 -20.18 17.03 -10.57
N ASP A 124 -20.06 15.73 -10.74
CA ASP A 124 -19.67 14.80 -9.69
C ASP A 124 -18.13 14.76 -9.51
N LEU A 125 -17.40 15.49 -10.37
CA LEU A 125 -15.95 15.65 -10.33
C LEU A 125 -15.57 17.03 -9.76
N PRO A 126 -14.42 17.16 -9.09
CA PRO A 126 -13.42 16.11 -8.85
C PRO A 126 -13.88 15.12 -7.77
N LEU A 127 -13.47 13.87 -7.93
CA LEU A 127 -13.66 12.80 -6.95
C LEU A 127 -12.30 12.29 -6.51
N SER A 128 -12.06 12.20 -5.19
CA SER A 128 -10.84 11.62 -4.62
C SER A 128 -11.20 10.58 -3.58
N ILE A 129 -10.71 9.37 -3.75
CA ILE A 129 -10.94 8.24 -2.85
C ILE A 129 -9.62 7.54 -2.56
N PHE A 130 -9.47 7.05 -1.34
CA PHE A 130 -8.27 6.32 -0.93
C PHE A 130 -8.62 5.13 -0.04
N GLN A 131 -7.65 4.24 0.10
CA GLN A 131 -7.71 3.16 1.06
C GLN A 131 -6.36 2.97 1.74
N ILE A 132 -6.38 2.33 2.91
CA ILE A 132 -5.21 1.74 3.55
C ILE A 132 -5.47 0.24 3.61
N GLN A 133 -4.85 -0.52 2.71
CA GLN A 133 -5.20 -1.90 2.42
C GLN A 133 -3.94 -2.76 2.25
N THR A 134 -4.01 -4.02 2.68
CA THR A 134 -2.98 -5.00 2.40
C THR A 134 -2.88 -5.27 0.90
N LYS A 135 -1.66 -5.19 0.38
CA LYS A 135 -1.31 -5.54 -1.00
C LYS A 135 -0.46 -6.80 -1.02
N PHE A 136 -0.59 -7.52 -2.12
CA PHE A 136 0.10 -8.78 -2.34
C PHE A 136 0.88 -8.70 -3.66
N ARG A 137 2.20 -8.83 -3.58
CA ARG A 137 3.06 -8.82 -4.77
C ARG A 137 3.93 -10.07 -4.80
N ASN A 138 3.80 -10.85 -5.86
CA ASN A 138 4.58 -12.07 -6.08
C ASN A 138 6.03 -11.72 -6.44
N GLU A 139 6.72 -11.11 -5.50
CA GLU A 139 8.12 -10.69 -5.66
C GLU A 139 9.01 -11.93 -5.80
N LYS A 140 9.69 -12.05 -6.95
CA LYS A 140 10.66 -13.13 -7.20
C LYS A 140 11.77 -13.15 -6.15
N ARG A 141 12.17 -11.96 -5.66
CA ARG A 141 13.17 -11.79 -4.59
C ARG A 141 12.69 -10.71 -3.62
N ALA A 142 12.00 -11.10 -2.56
CA ALA A 142 11.76 -10.20 -1.44
C ALA A 142 13.10 -9.80 -0.82
N LYS A 143 13.34 -8.49 -0.68
CA LYS A 143 14.61 -7.91 -0.21
C LYS A 143 14.36 -6.80 0.79
N ALA A 144 15.41 -6.47 1.53
CA ALA A 144 15.44 -5.32 2.41
C ALA A 144 14.33 -5.33 3.48
N GLY A 145 14.00 -6.51 4.02
CA GLY A 145 13.04 -6.65 5.12
C GLY A 145 11.67 -6.11 4.77
N LEU A 146 11.16 -5.15 5.54
CA LEU A 146 9.85 -4.54 5.33
C LEU A 146 9.77 -3.62 4.10
N ILE A 147 10.89 -3.22 3.50
CA ILE A 147 10.89 -2.25 2.38
C ILE A 147 10.34 -2.87 1.09
N ARG A 148 10.55 -4.18 0.89
CA ARG A 148 10.07 -4.89 -0.30
C ARG A 148 9.55 -6.29 0.07
N GLY A 149 8.34 -6.31 0.61
CA GLY A 149 7.63 -7.53 1.01
C GLY A 149 6.74 -8.10 -0.09
N ARG A 150 6.23 -9.31 0.17
CA ARG A 150 5.18 -9.97 -0.64
C ARG A 150 3.78 -9.65 -0.15
N GLU A 151 3.64 -9.35 1.12
CA GLU A 151 2.44 -8.88 1.78
C GLU A 151 2.80 -7.65 2.60
N PHE A 152 2.11 -6.53 2.36
CA PHE A 152 2.40 -5.26 3.02
C PHE A 152 1.19 -4.34 2.97
N LEU A 153 1.12 -3.40 3.91
CA LEU A 153 0.08 -2.39 3.95
C LEU A 153 0.46 -1.21 3.05
N MET A 154 -0.47 -0.75 2.22
CA MET A 154 -0.30 0.39 1.34
C MET A 154 -1.45 1.38 1.50
N LYS A 155 -1.13 2.67 1.50
CA LYS A 155 -2.10 3.70 1.18
C LYS A 155 -2.03 3.96 -0.33
N ASP A 156 -3.12 3.77 -1.02
CA ASP A 156 -3.32 4.16 -2.41
C ASP A 156 -4.50 5.14 -2.50
N LEU A 157 -4.26 6.26 -3.20
CA LEU A 157 -5.26 7.30 -3.45
C LEU A 157 -5.44 7.44 -4.95
N TYR A 158 -6.68 7.55 -5.37
CA TYR A 158 -7.11 7.70 -6.75
C TYR A 158 -7.97 8.94 -6.86
N SER A 159 -7.70 9.77 -7.86
CA SER A 159 -8.48 10.98 -8.10
C SER A 159 -8.94 11.04 -9.56
N PHE A 160 -10.13 11.58 -9.76
CA PHE A 160 -10.78 11.70 -11.05
C PHE A 160 -11.17 13.16 -11.25
N HIS A 161 -10.84 13.71 -12.40
CA HIS A 161 -10.92 15.13 -12.69
C HIS A 161 -11.63 15.40 -14.01
N SER A 162 -12.26 16.57 -14.14
CA SER A 162 -12.92 16.99 -15.38
C SER A 162 -11.98 17.75 -16.33
N SER A 163 -10.80 18.15 -15.87
CA SER A 163 -9.79 18.84 -16.66
C SER A 163 -8.38 18.50 -16.21
N GLU A 164 -7.42 18.67 -17.11
CA GLU A 164 -5.99 18.50 -16.81
C GLU A 164 -5.49 19.55 -15.83
N GLU A 165 -6.03 20.76 -15.90
CA GLU A 165 -5.67 21.84 -14.99
C GLU A 165 -6.04 21.49 -13.54
N ASP A 166 -7.26 21.00 -13.31
CA ASP A 166 -7.73 20.56 -12.00
C ASP A 166 -6.91 19.37 -11.49
N LEU A 167 -6.60 18.41 -12.36
CA LEU A 167 -5.71 17.28 -12.03
C LEU A 167 -4.32 17.78 -11.56
N ASN A 168 -3.71 18.70 -12.30
CA ASN A 168 -2.39 19.22 -11.98
C ASN A 168 -2.38 20.00 -10.66
N GLN A 169 -3.41 20.81 -10.41
CA GLN A 169 -3.56 21.51 -9.14
C GLN A 169 -3.70 20.55 -7.96
N TYR A 170 -4.48 19.48 -8.13
CA TYR A 170 -4.64 18.46 -7.09
C TYR A 170 -3.35 17.67 -6.88
N TYR A 171 -2.61 17.36 -7.94
CA TYR A 171 -1.32 16.69 -7.86
C TYR A 171 -0.31 17.49 -7.00
N GLU A 172 -0.26 18.82 -7.20
CA GLU A 172 0.58 19.72 -6.38
C GLU A 172 0.15 19.75 -4.89
N GLN A 173 -1.15 19.63 -4.63
CA GLN A 173 -1.64 19.50 -3.25
C GLN A 173 -1.21 18.18 -2.61
N LEU A 174 -1.25 17.08 -3.36
CA LEU A 174 -0.78 15.78 -2.90
C LEU A 174 0.72 15.79 -2.61
N ILE A 175 1.55 16.42 -3.44
CA ILE A 175 2.99 16.59 -3.14
C ILE A 175 3.19 17.24 -1.77
N LYS A 176 2.47 18.32 -1.48
CA LYS A 176 2.54 19.00 -0.17
C LYS A 176 2.07 18.11 0.97
N ALA A 177 1.00 17.34 0.76
CA ALA A 177 0.49 16.38 1.74
C ALA A 177 1.51 15.28 2.05
N TYR A 178 2.20 14.73 1.04
CA TYR A 178 3.27 13.77 1.26
C TYR A 178 4.44 14.36 2.05
N PHE A 179 4.90 15.56 1.74
CA PHE A 179 5.92 16.23 2.54
C PHE A 179 5.46 16.43 3.99
N LYS A 180 4.18 16.75 4.20
CA LYS A 180 3.61 16.89 5.54
C LYS A 180 3.57 15.56 6.31
N ILE A 181 3.24 14.45 5.63
CA ILE A 181 3.32 13.12 6.22
C ILE A 181 4.76 12.83 6.69
N PHE A 182 5.74 13.01 5.82
CA PHE A 182 7.15 12.75 6.17
C PHE A 182 7.66 13.69 7.27
N GLU A 183 7.24 14.95 7.29
CA GLU A 183 7.54 15.88 8.39
C GLU A 183 6.99 15.35 9.72
N ARG A 184 5.72 14.93 9.75
CA ARG A 184 5.05 14.36 10.94
C ARG A 184 5.68 13.04 11.41
N LEU A 185 6.29 12.30 10.50
CA LEU A 185 7.06 11.08 10.80
C LEU A 185 8.50 11.35 11.23
N GLY A 186 8.94 12.64 11.27
CA GLY A 186 10.30 13.03 11.63
C GLY A 186 11.34 12.79 10.53
N LEU A 187 10.90 12.69 9.27
CA LEU A 187 11.75 12.40 8.12
C LEU A 187 11.96 13.61 7.19
N LYS A 188 11.56 14.81 7.62
CA LYS A 188 11.59 16.04 6.80
C LYS A 188 12.94 16.29 6.12
N ASP A 189 14.02 16.22 6.90
CA ASP A 189 15.35 16.63 6.46
C ASP A 189 16.03 15.61 5.50
N ILE A 190 15.43 14.43 5.35
CA ILE A 190 15.92 13.35 4.48
C ILE A 190 14.93 12.98 3.36
N THR A 191 13.89 13.81 3.18
CA THR A 191 12.87 13.59 2.14
C THR A 191 13.08 14.53 0.97
N TYR A 192 13.17 13.97 -0.23
CA TYR A 192 13.41 14.73 -1.47
C TYR A 192 12.38 14.33 -2.53
N LEU A 193 11.89 15.32 -3.30
CA LEU A 193 11.09 15.06 -4.49
C LEU A 193 12.04 14.72 -5.65
N THR A 194 11.79 13.62 -6.31
CA THR A 194 12.56 13.15 -7.47
C THR A 194 11.63 12.70 -8.58
N TYR A 195 12.12 12.72 -9.82
CA TYR A 195 11.42 12.10 -10.93
C TYR A 195 11.70 10.59 -10.93
N ALA A 196 10.65 9.82 -11.25
CA ALA A 196 10.75 8.38 -11.43
C ALA A 196 9.96 7.95 -12.67
N SER A 197 10.40 6.88 -13.34
CA SER A 197 9.57 6.21 -14.34
C SER A 197 8.46 5.43 -13.66
N GLY A 198 7.23 5.45 -14.19
CA GLY A 198 6.10 4.71 -13.62
C GLY A 198 6.28 3.19 -13.66
N GLY A 199 7.09 2.67 -14.58
CA GLY A 199 7.35 1.24 -14.75
C GLY A 199 6.09 0.47 -15.14
N ALA A 200 5.99 -0.80 -14.67
CA ALA A 200 4.85 -1.68 -14.96
C ALA A 200 3.56 -1.31 -14.21
N PHE A 201 3.59 -0.29 -13.36
CA PHE A 201 2.45 0.16 -12.57
C PHE A 201 1.84 1.47 -13.08
N SER A 202 2.36 2.05 -14.14
CA SER A 202 1.83 3.30 -14.73
C SER A 202 1.25 3.05 -16.12
#